data_45bfcd4a7b5290e7b6d5f1f453822122
#
_entry.id   45bfcd4a7b5290e7b6d5f1f453822122
#
_cell.length_a   1.000
_cell.length_b   1.000
_cell.length_c   1.000
_cell.angle_alpha   90.00
_cell.angle_beta   90.00
_cell.angle_gamma   90.00
#
_symmetry.space_group_name_H-M   'P 1'
#
loop_
_entity.id
_entity.type
_entity.pdbx_description
1 polymer ?
#
loop_
_entity_poly.entity_id
_entity_poly.type
_entity_poly.pdbx_seq_one_letter_code
_entity_poly.pdbx_strand_id
1 'polypeptide(L)'
;MDKDAYLEINASQRPALALFEAMGYTYIPPADCDRQRGSRYHVLLRDILRGQLRRLNRYVYAGAENEFSAANIERAMEDLDEPLTDGLVRTSEKIYDALLLGKSYPETVGDGKMLSFNLRYIDWDNPQNNVFHVTEEFAVDSRDRQHNARPDIVLFINGIPFAVIECKAPHIPVDEAVGQMIRNQQAAYIPHLFKFAQLVVATNKNAVKYATAGTPKKFWSVWKEQDDEWLQTRLKALVPDRMPTEQDRNTVSLFSRERVFELIRYFILFDANVKKVCRYQQFFAVREIMKTIAESDEHGNRQSGGIWHKQGSGKSLTMVMLAKYILMELKGCHPRVVIVTDRKELDAQIAATFAHTRLTPARATSGRHLVELVNSARADVITCIINKFNTVERQEVKNPSRDIFVLVDESHRSNYGLMATRMRSVFPNACYIRFTGTPLMKSEKNTMARFGRLIHKYTIRDGVEDGAIVPLIYEGRFVEQKVDEENIDLWFKQTTRRLTEAQREDLRKKWSSIRRLTSTDARIKRIALDISEHFIEGYKETGFKAMLATNYKRDAIRYLECFEQFGDLNCAVVISPPDMREGVDDVDEGADDLVV
;
A
#
# COMPACT_ATOMS: atom_id res chain seq x y z
N MET A 1 19.55 -42.18 3.94
CA MET A 1 18.87 -40.95 3.49
C MET A 1 19.56 -40.55 2.18
N ASP A 2 18.79 -40.44 1.15
CA ASP A 2 19.28 -40.07 -0.18
C ASP A 2 19.74 -38.58 -0.14
N LYS A 3 21.05 -38.36 -0.27
CA LYS A 3 21.64 -37.00 -0.23
C LYS A 3 21.16 -36.15 -1.40
N ASP A 4 20.79 -36.77 -2.51
CA ASP A 4 20.30 -36.09 -3.70
C ASP A 4 18.91 -35.49 -3.53
N ALA A 5 18.10 -36.03 -2.59
CA ALA A 5 16.78 -35.49 -2.27
C ALA A 5 16.80 -34.11 -1.61
N TYR A 6 17.95 -33.67 -1.05
CA TYR A 6 18.13 -32.38 -0.40
C TYR A 6 18.83 -31.34 -1.27
N LEU A 7 19.22 -31.71 -2.49
CA LEU A 7 19.75 -30.76 -3.45
C LEU A 7 18.67 -29.74 -3.85
N GLU A 8 19.09 -28.52 -4.09
CA GLU A 8 18.22 -27.40 -4.52
C GLU A 8 17.29 -27.79 -5.69
N ILE A 9 17.88 -28.43 -6.71
CA ILE A 9 17.15 -28.88 -7.91
C ILE A 9 16.00 -29.84 -7.55
N ASN A 10 16.25 -30.82 -6.70
CA ASN A 10 15.28 -31.87 -6.40
C ASN A 10 14.27 -31.46 -5.29
N ALA A 11 14.71 -30.62 -4.37
CA ALA A 11 13.90 -30.25 -3.20
C ALA A 11 13.03 -29.00 -3.43
N SER A 12 13.43 -28.09 -4.32
CA SER A 12 12.78 -26.81 -4.54
C SER A 12 12.44 -26.55 -6.01
N GLN A 13 13.42 -26.58 -6.92
CA GLN A 13 13.23 -26.17 -8.32
C GLN A 13 12.30 -27.10 -9.10
N ARG A 14 12.58 -28.41 -9.17
CA ARG A 14 11.73 -29.38 -9.90
C ARG A 14 10.30 -29.48 -9.37
N PRO A 15 10.06 -29.54 -8.03
CA PRO A 15 8.69 -29.49 -7.51
C PRO A 15 7.93 -28.24 -7.92
N ALA A 16 8.61 -27.08 -7.96
CA ALA A 16 7.99 -25.82 -8.40
C ALA A 16 7.64 -25.87 -9.89
N LEU A 17 8.53 -26.39 -10.76
CA LEU A 17 8.27 -26.54 -12.19
C LEU A 17 7.06 -27.45 -12.44
N ALA A 18 7.05 -28.64 -11.82
CA ALA A 18 5.91 -29.57 -11.93
C ALA A 18 4.59 -28.94 -11.46
N LEU A 19 4.65 -28.11 -10.41
CA LEU A 19 3.47 -27.38 -9.95
C LEU A 19 3.01 -26.33 -10.98
N PHE A 20 3.92 -25.58 -11.60
CA PHE A 20 3.56 -24.62 -12.66
C PHE A 20 2.91 -25.32 -13.85
N GLU A 21 3.44 -26.47 -14.28
CA GLU A 21 2.82 -27.27 -15.36
C GLU A 21 1.40 -27.75 -14.95
N ALA A 22 1.23 -28.25 -13.73
CA ALA A 22 -0.08 -28.62 -13.20
C ALA A 22 -1.05 -27.43 -13.13
N MET A 23 -0.55 -26.21 -12.88
CA MET A 23 -1.31 -24.97 -12.91
C MET A 23 -1.63 -24.49 -14.34
N GLY A 24 -1.15 -25.21 -15.37
CA GLY A 24 -1.42 -24.95 -16.77
C GLY A 24 -0.43 -24.00 -17.46
N TYR A 25 0.77 -23.80 -16.90
CA TYR A 25 1.89 -23.18 -17.61
C TYR A 25 2.51 -24.21 -18.56
N THR A 26 2.82 -23.79 -19.77
CA THR A 26 3.50 -24.65 -20.73
C THR A 26 5.01 -24.57 -20.49
N TYR A 27 5.65 -25.71 -20.20
CA TYR A 27 7.09 -25.76 -20.05
C TYR A 27 7.80 -25.59 -21.40
N ILE A 28 8.81 -24.73 -21.43
CA ILE A 28 9.70 -24.52 -22.57
C ILE A 28 11.12 -24.86 -22.14
N PRO A 29 11.77 -25.84 -22.78
CA PRO A 29 13.18 -26.17 -22.49
C PRO A 29 14.11 -24.96 -22.72
N PRO A 30 15.18 -24.78 -21.92
CA PRO A 30 16.13 -23.67 -22.08
C PRO A 30 16.68 -23.51 -23.49
N ALA A 31 16.97 -24.64 -24.18
CA ALA A 31 17.48 -24.63 -25.56
C ALA A 31 16.44 -24.05 -26.55
N ASP A 32 15.15 -24.26 -26.29
CA ASP A 32 14.08 -23.71 -27.12
C ASP A 32 13.89 -22.21 -26.84
N CYS A 33 14.04 -21.78 -25.59
CA CYS A 33 14.10 -20.36 -25.25
C CYS A 33 15.28 -19.68 -25.96
N ASP A 34 16.46 -20.30 -25.98
CA ASP A 34 17.64 -19.76 -26.68
C ASP A 34 17.41 -19.60 -28.19
N ARG A 35 16.74 -20.57 -28.83
CA ARG A 35 16.35 -20.47 -30.26
C ARG A 35 15.37 -19.31 -30.51
N GLN A 36 14.34 -19.16 -29.68
CA GLN A 36 13.31 -18.14 -29.89
C GLN A 36 13.81 -16.71 -29.69
N ARG A 37 14.75 -16.49 -28.79
CA ARG A 37 15.32 -15.16 -28.53
C ARG A 37 16.53 -14.81 -29.37
N GLY A 38 17.15 -15.80 -30.04
CA GLY A 38 18.27 -15.65 -30.95
C GLY A 38 19.61 -15.30 -30.29
N SER A 39 19.59 -14.68 -29.12
CA SER A 39 20.79 -14.35 -28.33
C SER A 39 20.43 -14.39 -26.84
N ARG A 40 21.36 -14.83 -25.99
CA ARG A 40 21.21 -14.85 -24.54
C ARG A 40 21.12 -13.46 -23.90
N TYR A 41 21.46 -12.42 -24.63
CA TYR A 41 21.22 -11.05 -24.21
C TYR A 41 19.71 -10.67 -24.28
N HIS A 42 18.99 -11.19 -25.26
CA HIS A 42 17.55 -10.93 -25.40
C HIS A 42 16.76 -11.82 -24.43
N VAL A 43 15.65 -11.28 -23.92
CA VAL A 43 14.83 -11.95 -22.90
C VAL A 43 13.39 -12.21 -23.35
N LEU A 44 12.96 -11.60 -24.45
CA LEU A 44 11.63 -11.84 -25.04
C LEU A 44 11.64 -13.11 -25.89
N LEU A 45 10.65 -13.98 -25.75
CA LEU A 45 10.43 -15.12 -26.61
C LEU A 45 9.71 -14.63 -27.88
N ARG A 46 10.51 -14.18 -28.87
CA ARG A 46 10.04 -13.36 -30.00
C ARG A 46 8.99 -14.05 -30.86
N ASP A 47 9.12 -15.35 -31.11
CA ASP A 47 8.17 -16.06 -31.97
C ASP A 47 6.80 -16.22 -31.29
N ILE A 48 6.80 -16.52 -29.99
CA ILE A 48 5.57 -16.57 -29.19
C ILE A 48 4.94 -15.18 -29.14
N LEU A 49 5.72 -14.14 -28.84
CA LEU A 49 5.21 -12.78 -28.76
C LEU A 49 4.61 -12.32 -30.08
N ARG A 50 5.31 -12.52 -31.19
CA ARG A 50 4.84 -12.21 -32.55
C ARG A 50 3.50 -12.90 -32.86
N GLY A 51 3.42 -14.20 -32.59
CA GLY A 51 2.21 -14.98 -32.78
C GLY A 51 1.04 -14.47 -31.95
N GLN A 52 1.30 -14.14 -30.69
CA GLN A 52 0.27 -13.60 -29.79
C GLN A 52 -0.17 -12.18 -30.18
N LEU A 53 0.75 -11.30 -30.54
CA LEU A 53 0.39 -9.94 -31.00
C LEU A 53 -0.54 -10.00 -32.22
N ARG A 54 -0.25 -10.89 -33.19
CA ARG A 54 -1.13 -11.09 -34.36
C ARG A 54 -2.50 -11.66 -33.95
N ARG A 55 -2.53 -12.59 -33.04
CA ARG A 55 -3.77 -13.25 -32.60
C ARG A 55 -4.68 -12.34 -31.77
N LEU A 56 -4.10 -11.54 -30.88
CA LEU A 56 -4.84 -10.71 -29.92
C LEU A 56 -5.32 -9.39 -30.52
N ASN A 57 -4.75 -8.96 -31.64
CA ASN A 57 -4.96 -7.60 -32.15
C ASN A 57 -5.57 -7.61 -33.53
N ARG A 58 -6.72 -6.99 -33.61
CA ARG A 58 -7.43 -6.64 -34.84
C ARG A 58 -7.89 -5.21 -34.71
N TYR A 59 -7.94 -4.46 -35.79
CA TYR A 59 -8.56 -3.15 -35.81
C TYR A 59 -9.75 -3.12 -36.74
N VAL A 60 -10.75 -2.31 -36.40
CA VAL A 60 -11.96 -2.16 -37.20
C VAL A 60 -11.88 -0.87 -38.01
N TYR A 61 -12.02 -0.96 -39.32
CA TYR A 61 -12.14 0.17 -40.22
C TYR A 61 -13.28 -0.04 -41.21
N ALA A 62 -14.16 0.93 -41.36
CA ALA A 62 -15.34 0.89 -42.24
C ALA A 62 -16.21 -0.38 -42.06
N GLY A 63 -16.31 -0.89 -40.82
CA GLY A 63 -17.08 -2.09 -40.47
C GLY A 63 -16.37 -3.43 -40.74
N ALA A 64 -15.14 -3.41 -41.26
CA ALA A 64 -14.34 -4.63 -41.49
C ALA A 64 -13.22 -4.76 -40.44
N GLU A 65 -13.00 -6.00 -39.99
CA GLU A 65 -11.85 -6.35 -39.15
C GLU A 65 -10.60 -6.53 -40.00
N ASN A 66 -9.49 -5.92 -39.57
CA ASN A 66 -8.22 -5.95 -40.27
C ASN A 66 -7.09 -6.39 -39.35
N GLU A 67 -6.06 -7.01 -39.90
CA GLU A 67 -4.83 -7.35 -39.19
C GLU A 67 -3.86 -6.17 -39.19
N PHE A 68 -3.11 -6.04 -38.10
CA PHE A 68 -1.96 -5.14 -38.10
C PHE A 68 -0.90 -5.60 -39.09
N SER A 69 -0.24 -4.66 -39.73
CA SER A 69 0.86 -4.94 -40.65
C SER A 69 2.01 -5.64 -39.93
N ALA A 70 2.72 -6.53 -40.64
CA ALA A 70 3.89 -7.22 -40.09
C ALA A 70 4.94 -6.22 -39.57
N ALA A 71 5.10 -5.06 -40.24
CA ALA A 71 6.02 -4.01 -39.82
C ALA A 71 5.64 -3.42 -38.45
N ASN A 72 4.34 -3.17 -38.21
CA ASN A 72 3.89 -2.65 -36.91
C ASN A 72 3.95 -3.69 -35.80
N ILE A 73 3.76 -5.00 -36.10
CA ILE A 73 4.00 -6.08 -35.13
C ILE A 73 5.47 -6.12 -34.69
N GLU A 74 6.43 -6.09 -35.65
CA GLU A 74 7.85 -6.05 -35.30
C GLU A 74 8.22 -4.78 -34.52
N ARG A 75 7.74 -3.61 -34.98
CA ARG A 75 7.92 -2.34 -34.26
C ARG A 75 7.36 -2.39 -32.84
N ALA A 76 6.21 -3.01 -32.62
CA ALA A 76 5.64 -3.17 -31.29
C ALA A 76 6.55 -4.00 -30.37
N MET A 77 7.19 -5.04 -30.90
CA MET A 77 8.14 -5.86 -30.13
C MET A 77 9.44 -5.08 -29.82
N GLU A 78 9.93 -4.26 -30.74
CA GLU A 78 11.09 -3.39 -30.53
C GLU A 78 10.78 -2.27 -29.53
N ASP A 79 9.64 -1.62 -29.67
CA ASP A 79 9.16 -0.55 -28.77
C ASP A 79 8.89 -1.06 -27.34
N LEU A 80 8.62 -2.35 -27.14
CA LEU A 80 8.47 -2.95 -25.81
C LEU A 80 9.85 -3.18 -25.16
N ASP A 81 10.91 -3.44 -25.95
CA ASP A 81 12.26 -3.68 -25.45
C ASP A 81 13.03 -2.38 -25.14
N GLU A 82 12.38 -1.46 -24.41
CA GLU A 82 12.91 -0.15 -24.00
C GLU A 82 14.33 -0.27 -23.40
N PRO A 83 15.28 0.57 -23.83
CA PRO A 83 16.64 0.58 -23.28
C PRO A 83 16.66 1.11 -21.84
N LEU A 84 17.61 0.63 -21.02
CA LEU A 84 17.78 1.01 -19.60
C LEU A 84 18.44 2.39 -19.40
N THR A 85 18.22 3.35 -20.29
CA THR A 85 18.83 4.70 -20.23
C THR A 85 18.41 5.48 -18.98
N ASP A 86 17.17 5.30 -18.55
CA ASP A 86 16.59 5.99 -17.39
C ASP A 86 16.67 5.16 -16.08
N GLY A 87 17.43 4.05 -16.13
CA GLY A 87 17.54 3.11 -15.02
C GLY A 87 16.40 2.09 -14.95
N LEU A 88 16.57 1.07 -14.08
CA LEU A 88 15.71 -0.09 -14.02
C LEU A 88 14.23 0.26 -13.74
N VAL A 89 13.98 1.09 -12.74
CA VAL A 89 12.61 1.35 -12.28
C VAL A 89 11.81 2.17 -13.28
N ARG A 90 12.39 3.25 -13.82
CA ARG A 90 11.70 4.10 -14.82
C ARG A 90 11.45 3.35 -16.13
N THR A 91 12.42 2.53 -16.57
CA THR A 91 12.21 1.68 -17.75
C THR A 91 11.10 0.65 -17.49
N SER A 92 11.11 0.03 -16.29
CA SER A 92 10.04 -0.90 -15.90
C SER A 92 8.66 -0.23 -15.84
N GLU A 93 8.57 1.05 -15.45
CA GLU A 93 7.33 1.84 -15.46
C GLU A 93 6.80 2.02 -16.88
N LYS A 94 7.65 2.44 -17.83
CA LYS A 94 7.28 2.57 -19.25
C LYS A 94 6.76 1.25 -19.84
N ILE A 95 7.45 0.15 -19.55
CA ILE A 95 7.05 -1.19 -19.98
C ILE A 95 5.71 -1.58 -19.33
N TYR A 96 5.56 -1.37 -18.04
CA TYR A 96 4.33 -1.67 -17.32
C TYR A 96 3.13 -0.91 -17.91
N ASP A 97 3.32 0.36 -18.22
CA ASP A 97 2.30 1.17 -18.91
C ASP A 97 1.92 0.60 -20.28
N ALA A 98 2.92 0.19 -21.06
CA ALA A 98 2.68 -0.44 -22.35
C ALA A 98 1.93 -1.77 -22.21
N LEU A 99 2.26 -2.58 -21.20
CA LEU A 99 1.55 -3.83 -20.91
C LEU A 99 0.09 -3.60 -20.51
N LEU A 100 -0.19 -2.55 -19.71
CA LEU A 100 -1.56 -2.26 -19.26
C LEU A 100 -2.43 -1.64 -20.34
N LEU A 101 -1.89 -0.73 -21.15
CA LEU A 101 -2.66 0.16 -22.01
C LEU A 101 -2.47 -0.13 -23.51
N GLY A 102 -1.42 -0.90 -23.85
CA GLY A 102 -0.99 -1.04 -25.23
C GLY A 102 -0.25 0.19 -25.74
N LYS A 103 0.07 0.18 -27.03
CA LYS A 103 0.65 1.31 -27.77
C LYS A 103 -0.11 1.50 -29.09
N SER A 104 -0.23 2.73 -29.54
CA SER A 104 -0.90 3.06 -30.81
C SER A 104 0.09 3.04 -31.97
N TYR A 105 -0.29 2.36 -33.06
CA TYR A 105 0.49 2.25 -34.29
C TYR A 105 -0.30 2.72 -35.49
N PRO A 106 0.33 3.46 -36.43
CA PRO A 106 -0.33 3.92 -37.64
C PRO A 106 -0.45 2.80 -38.66
N GLU A 107 -1.68 2.55 -39.16
CA GLU A 107 -1.96 1.63 -40.28
C GLU A 107 -2.49 2.40 -41.46
N THR A 108 -2.11 1.98 -42.66
CA THR A 108 -2.67 2.50 -43.89
C THR A 108 -4.02 1.84 -44.15
N VAL A 109 -5.08 2.62 -44.10
CA VAL A 109 -6.45 2.15 -44.35
C VAL A 109 -6.91 2.53 -45.76
N GLY A 110 -8.13 2.11 -46.15
CA GLY A 110 -8.71 2.42 -47.45
C GLY A 110 -8.47 3.87 -47.84
N ASP A 111 -8.32 4.17 -49.10
CA ASP A 111 -7.99 5.48 -49.70
C ASP A 111 -6.58 6.00 -49.36
N GLY A 112 -5.66 5.16 -48.86
CA GLY A 112 -4.29 5.57 -48.53
C GLY A 112 -4.16 6.47 -47.28
N LYS A 113 -5.19 6.57 -46.46
CA LYS A 113 -5.18 7.33 -45.19
C LYS A 113 -4.42 6.57 -44.13
N MET A 114 -3.69 7.29 -43.30
CA MET A 114 -3.05 6.74 -42.11
C MET A 114 -3.90 7.03 -40.87
N LEU A 115 -4.30 5.96 -40.15
CA LEU A 115 -5.00 6.05 -38.87
C LEU A 115 -4.27 5.23 -37.83
N SER A 116 -4.26 5.70 -36.59
CA SER A 116 -3.59 5.01 -35.48
C SER A 116 -4.58 4.13 -34.73
N PHE A 117 -4.19 2.89 -34.49
CA PHE A 117 -4.96 1.89 -33.75
C PHE A 117 -4.15 1.37 -32.58
N ASN A 118 -4.81 1.07 -31.46
CA ASN A 118 -4.17 0.55 -30.26
C ASN A 118 -3.87 -0.94 -30.39
N LEU A 119 -2.62 -1.31 -30.15
CA LEU A 119 -2.14 -2.68 -30.09
C LEU A 119 -1.86 -3.07 -28.64
N ARG A 120 -2.45 -4.17 -28.18
CA ARG A 120 -2.33 -4.68 -26.80
C ARG A 120 -1.33 -5.83 -26.73
N TYR A 121 -0.50 -5.84 -25.70
CA TYR A 121 0.46 -6.93 -25.43
C TYR A 121 -0.16 -8.06 -24.61
N ILE A 122 -1.17 -7.74 -23.79
CA ILE A 122 -1.89 -8.66 -22.92
C ILE A 122 -3.39 -8.37 -23.07
N ASP A 123 -4.19 -9.42 -23.17
CA ASP A 123 -5.64 -9.31 -23.12
C ASP A 123 -6.11 -9.41 -21.66
N TRP A 124 -6.30 -8.26 -21.03
CA TRP A 124 -6.73 -8.16 -19.64
C TRP A 124 -8.20 -8.47 -19.43
N ASP A 125 -9.01 -8.29 -20.45
CA ASP A 125 -10.47 -8.50 -20.38
C ASP A 125 -10.83 -9.98 -20.53
N ASN A 126 -10.03 -10.74 -21.31
CA ASN A 126 -10.19 -12.15 -21.53
C ASN A 126 -8.87 -12.89 -21.25
N PRO A 127 -8.55 -13.16 -19.96
CA PRO A 127 -7.28 -13.77 -19.56
C PRO A 127 -6.93 -15.07 -20.25
N GLN A 128 -7.94 -15.86 -20.64
CA GLN A 128 -7.80 -17.14 -21.37
C GLN A 128 -7.21 -16.98 -22.77
N ASN A 129 -7.25 -15.77 -23.35
CA ASN A 129 -6.63 -15.51 -24.65
C ASN A 129 -5.11 -15.39 -24.56
N ASN A 130 -4.54 -15.27 -23.35
CA ASN A 130 -3.10 -15.22 -23.17
C ASN A 130 -2.52 -16.62 -23.01
N VAL A 131 -1.24 -16.78 -23.37
CA VAL A 131 -0.49 -18.02 -23.17
C VAL A 131 0.54 -17.82 -22.05
N PHE A 132 0.66 -18.84 -21.21
CA PHE A 132 1.54 -18.84 -20.06
C PHE A 132 2.60 -19.90 -20.23
N HIS A 133 3.87 -19.53 -20.03
CA HIS A 133 4.99 -20.44 -20.14
C HIS A 133 5.89 -20.35 -18.91
N VAL A 134 6.58 -21.44 -18.65
CA VAL A 134 7.62 -21.55 -17.63
C VAL A 134 8.87 -22.17 -18.25
N THR A 135 10.03 -21.67 -17.85
CA THR A 135 11.33 -22.29 -18.17
C THR A 135 12.20 -22.32 -16.93
N GLU A 136 13.15 -23.24 -16.92
CA GLU A 136 14.19 -23.32 -15.89
C GLU A 136 15.53 -22.87 -16.43
N GLU A 137 16.48 -22.54 -15.52
CA GLU A 137 17.88 -22.30 -15.86
C GLU A 137 18.05 -21.30 -17.03
N PHE A 138 17.27 -20.22 -16.99
CA PHE A 138 17.21 -19.23 -18.07
C PHE A 138 18.47 -18.38 -18.12
N ALA A 139 19.48 -18.83 -18.86
CA ALA A 139 20.76 -18.14 -18.95
C ALA A 139 20.65 -16.81 -19.69
N VAL A 140 21.09 -15.72 -19.06
CA VAL A 140 21.08 -14.35 -19.61
C VAL A 140 22.47 -13.75 -19.48
N ASP A 141 22.99 -13.19 -20.58
CA ASP A 141 24.30 -12.54 -20.63
C ASP A 141 24.17 -11.05 -20.27
N SER A 142 25.13 -10.50 -19.53
CA SER A 142 25.24 -9.06 -19.31
C SER A 142 25.49 -8.30 -20.62
N ARG A 143 25.28 -6.97 -20.60
CA ARG A 143 25.48 -6.12 -21.78
C ARG A 143 26.90 -6.21 -22.36
N ASP A 144 27.90 -6.28 -21.50
CA ASP A 144 29.30 -6.39 -21.87
C ASP A 144 29.73 -7.85 -22.09
N ARG A 145 28.85 -8.84 -21.88
CA ARG A 145 29.11 -10.28 -21.95
C ARG A 145 30.22 -10.79 -21.02
N GLN A 146 30.60 -9.98 -20.02
CA GLN A 146 31.60 -10.39 -19.01
C GLN A 146 30.98 -11.19 -17.88
N HIS A 147 29.68 -10.99 -17.64
CA HIS A 147 28.91 -11.70 -16.65
C HIS A 147 27.73 -12.40 -17.32
N ASN A 148 27.31 -13.49 -16.72
CA ASN A 148 26.02 -14.11 -17.00
C ASN A 148 25.32 -14.42 -15.68
N ALA A 149 24.00 -14.51 -15.71
CA ALA A 149 23.23 -15.06 -14.62
C ALA A 149 22.21 -16.05 -15.20
N ARG A 150 21.85 -17.01 -14.39
CA ARG A 150 20.95 -18.08 -14.77
C ARG A 150 19.90 -18.24 -13.69
N PRO A 151 18.82 -17.42 -13.75
CA PRO A 151 17.69 -17.58 -12.86
C PRO A 151 17.11 -18.98 -12.93
N ASP A 152 16.75 -19.54 -11.76
CA ASP A 152 16.30 -20.93 -11.66
C ASP A 152 14.98 -21.15 -12.39
N ILE A 153 14.02 -20.20 -12.28
CA ILE A 153 12.71 -20.27 -12.97
C ILE A 153 12.32 -18.88 -13.47
N VAL A 154 11.87 -18.83 -14.74
CA VAL A 154 11.30 -17.61 -15.33
C VAL A 154 9.92 -17.93 -15.91
N LEU A 155 8.93 -17.07 -15.60
CA LEU A 155 7.57 -17.19 -16.07
C LEU A 155 7.27 -16.11 -17.12
N PHE A 156 6.52 -16.52 -18.16
CA PHE A 156 6.18 -15.66 -19.29
C PHE A 156 4.66 -15.58 -19.50
N ILE A 157 4.20 -14.40 -19.89
CA ILE A 157 2.89 -14.17 -20.48
C ILE A 157 3.11 -13.69 -21.91
N ASN A 158 2.55 -14.38 -22.90
CA ASN A 158 2.67 -14.05 -24.32
C ASN A 158 4.13 -13.92 -24.81
N GLY A 159 5.07 -14.63 -24.17
CA GLY A 159 6.51 -14.54 -24.50
C GLY A 159 7.24 -13.39 -23.80
N ILE A 160 6.58 -12.63 -22.92
CA ILE A 160 7.13 -11.54 -22.12
C ILE A 160 7.41 -12.07 -20.70
N PRO A 161 8.66 -11.98 -20.19
CA PRO A 161 8.97 -12.45 -18.85
C PRO A 161 8.31 -11.54 -17.81
N PHE A 162 7.47 -12.10 -16.93
CA PHE A 162 6.76 -11.31 -15.92
C PHE A 162 7.18 -11.65 -14.49
N ALA A 163 7.75 -12.83 -14.26
CA ALA A 163 8.23 -13.20 -12.94
C ALA A 163 9.56 -13.98 -13.02
N VAL A 164 10.40 -13.75 -12.04
CA VAL A 164 11.69 -14.42 -11.85
C VAL A 164 11.71 -15.02 -10.46
N ILE A 165 12.07 -16.31 -10.35
CA ILE A 165 12.08 -17.06 -9.11
C ILE A 165 13.47 -17.65 -8.91
N GLU A 166 14.02 -17.44 -7.72
CA GLU A 166 15.27 -18.01 -7.27
C GLU A 166 14.99 -19.03 -6.16
N CYS A 167 15.47 -20.23 -6.36
CA CYS A 167 15.31 -21.36 -5.45
C CYS A 167 16.56 -21.57 -4.61
N LYS A 168 16.41 -22.14 -3.41
CA LYS A 168 17.50 -22.63 -2.58
C LYS A 168 17.16 -23.97 -1.94
N ALA A 169 18.17 -24.70 -1.56
CA ALA A 169 18.00 -25.93 -0.80
C ALA A 169 17.30 -25.66 0.53
N PRO A 170 16.54 -26.61 1.08
CA PRO A 170 15.71 -26.41 2.30
C PRO A 170 16.48 -25.94 3.54
N HIS A 171 17.77 -26.22 3.63
CA HIS A 171 18.64 -25.85 4.74
C HIS A 171 19.33 -24.48 4.53
N ILE A 172 19.23 -23.89 3.35
CA ILE A 172 19.78 -22.57 3.04
C ILE A 172 18.73 -21.50 3.34
N PRO A 173 19.07 -20.42 4.07
CA PRO A 173 18.13 -19.34 4.33
C PRO A 173 17.63 -18.70 3.04
N VAL A 174 16.31 -18.44 2.96
CA VAL A 174 15.69 -17.78 1.79
C VAL A 174 16.29 -16.40 1.49
N ASP A 175 16.89 -15.75 2.49
CA ASP A 175 17.57 -14.48 2.37
C ASP A 175 18.83 -14.49 1.47
N GLU A 176 19.39 -15.66 1.22
CA GLU A 176 20.46 -15.82 0.23
C GLU A 176 19.92 -15.73 -1.19
N ALA A 177 18.76 -16.35 -1.47
CA ALA A 177 18.06 -16.18 -2.73
C ALA A 177 17.66 -14.71 -2.95
N VAL A 178 17.18 -14.01 -1.90
CA VAL A 178 16.92 -12.57 -1.97
C VAL A 178 18.18 -11.79 -2.35
N GLY A 179 19.31 -12.09 -1.71
CA GLY A 179 20.61 -11.45 -2.01
C GLY A 179 21.04 -11.66 -3.46
N GLN A 180 20.91 -12.88 -3.98
CA GLN A 180 21.22 -13.25 -5.35
C GLN A 180 20.30 -12.51 -6.34
N MET A 181 19.01 -12.49 -6.06
CA MET A 181 18.00 -11.77 -6.87
C MET A 181 18.33 -10.27 -6.97
N ILE A 182 18.69 -9.62 -5.86
CA ILE A 182 19.08 -8.20 -5.84
C ILE A 182 20.36 -7.96 -6.62
N ARG A 183 21.36 -8.84 -6.46
CA ARG A 183 22.63 -8.75 -7.21
C ARG A 183 22.38 -8.83 -8.72
N ASN A 184 21.55 -9.77 -9.19
CA ASN A 184 21.25 -9.98 -10.61
C ASN A 184 20.58 -8.76 -11.27
N GLN A 185 19.98 -7.87 -10.50
CA GLN A 185 19.36 -6.62 -10.96
C GLN A 185 20.36 -5.45 -11.11
N GLN A 186 21.59 -5.60 -10.65
CA GLN A 186 22.59 -4.54 -10.74
C GLN A 186 23.07 -4.36 -12.19
N ALA A 187 23.56 -3.17 -12.51
CA ALA A 187 23.98 -2.79 -13.87
C ALA A 187 25.03 -3.72 -14.50
N ALA A 188 25.91 -4.31 -13.68
CA ALA A 188 26.92 -5.25 -14.12
C ALA A 188 26.37 -6.65 -14.49
N TYR A 189 25.14 -6.97 -14.10
CA TYR A 189 24.56 -8.29 -14.34
C TYR A 189 23.48 -8.24 -15.44
N ILE A 190 22.25 -8.60 -15.10
CA ILE A 190 21.16 -8.80 -16.07
C ILE A 190 19.91 -7.92 -15.80
N PRO A 191 20.03 -6.61 -15.52
CA PRO A 191 18.90 -5.74 -15.22
C PRO A 191 17.86 -5.68 -16.35
N HIS A 192 18.26 -5.96 -17.59
CA HIS A 192 17.38 -5.98 -18.76
C HIS A 192 16.34 -7.11 -18.74
N LEU A 193 16.54 -8.19 -17.97
CA LEU A 193 15.48 -9.16 -17.66
C LEU A 193 14.48 -8.54 -16.67
N PHE A 194 14.98 -7.89 -15.64
CA PHE A 194 14.16 -7.37 -14.54
C PHE A 194 13.33 -6.14 -14.88
N LYS A 195 13.63 -5.43 -15.97
CA LYS A 195 12.76 -4.34 -16.43
C LYS A 195 11.35 -4.82 -16.81
N PHE A 196 11.22 -6.09 -17.23
CA PHE A 196 9.93 -6.73 -17.53
C PHE A 196 9.30 -7.37 -16.30
N ALA A 197 10.09 -7.83 -15.33
CA ALA A 197 9.61 -8.58 -14.19
C ALA A 197 8.64 -7.74 -13.34
N GLN A 198 7.43 -8.26 -13.17
CA GLN A 198 6.41 -7.67 -12.30
C GLN A 198 6.53 -8.21 -10.88
N LEU A 199 6.92 -9.47 -10.76
CA LEU A 199 7.19 -10.15 -9.50
C LEU A 199 8.59 -10.77 -9.50
N VAL A 200 9.26 -10.72 -8.37
CA VAL A 200 10.47 -11.47 -8.07
C VAL A 200 10.25 -12.26 -6.79
N VAL A 201 10.63 -13.54 -6.80
CA VAL A 201 10.36 -14.46 -5.69
C VAL A 201 11.63 -15.20 -5.31
N ALA A 202 11.86 -15.31 -4.03
CA ALA A 202 12.90 -16.12 -3.41
C ALA A 202 12.25 -17.24 -2.58
N THR A 203 12.69 -18.46 -2.77
CA THR A 203 12.09 -19.63 -2.11
C THR A 203 13.09 -20.73 -1.76
N ASN A 204 12.74 -21.56 -0.75
CA ASN A 204 13.52 -22.75 -0.35
C ASN A 204 12.60 -23.85 0.12
N LYS A 205 11.55 -24.27 -0.37
CA LYS A 205 10.60 -25.27 0.12
C LYS A 205 9.84 -24.84 1.40
N ASN A 206 10.54 -24.28 2.41
CA ASN A 206 10.01 -23.99 3.73
C ASN A 206 9.62 -22.52 3.93
N ALA A 207 10.13 -21.62 3.09
CA ALA A 207 9.88 -20.18 3.16
C ALA A 207 9.84 -19.57 1.76
N VAL A 208 9.02 -18.55 1.62
CA VAL A 208 8.89 -17.78 0.39
C VAL A 208 8.86 -16.30 0.72
N LYS A 209 9.65 -15.52 0.02
CA LYS A 209 9.58 -14.05 0.02
C LYS A 209 9.36 -13.54 -1.38
N TYR A 210 8.55 -12.52 -1.51
CA TYR A 210 8.28 -11.89 -2.80
C TYR A 210 8.47 -10.38 -2.74
N ALA A 211 8.73 -9.81 -3.90
CA ALA A 211 8.88 -8.37 -4.11
C ALA A 211 8.63 -8.04 -5.59
N THR A 212 8.98 -6.84 -5.98
CA THR A 212 9.10 -6.45 -7.39
C THR A 212 10.50 -5.95 -7.70
N ALA A 213 10.82 -5.74 -8.98
CA ALA A 213 12.13 -5.28 -9.40
C ALA A 213 12.54 -3.96 -8.70
N GLY A 214 13.78 -3.88 -8.26
CA GLY A 214 14.34 -2.73 -7.55
C GLY A 214 14.04 -2.67 -6.04
N THR A 215 13.35 -3.66 -5.47
CA THR A 215 12.98 -3.65 -4.04
C THR A 215 14.18 -4.00 -3.15
N PRO A 216 14.57 -3.11 -2.19
CA PRO A 216 15.63 -3.43 -1.21
C PRO A 216 15.23 -4.59 -0.29
N LYS A 217 16.25 -5.36 0.19
CA LYS A 217 16.07 -6.58 1.00
C LYS A 217 15.06 -6.43 2.15
N LYS A 218 15.10 -5.33 2.90
CA LYS A 218 14.24 -5.05 4.06
C LYS A 218 12.74 -4.93 3.73
N PHE A 219 12.37 -4.76 2.46
CA PHE A 219 10.99 -4.60 2.03
C PHE A 219 10.42 -5.83 1.31
N TRP A 220 11.19 -6.91 1.19
CA TRP A 220 10.67 -8.19 0.74
C TRP A 220 9.64 -8.72 1.74
N SER A 221 8.54 -9.20 1.24
CA SER A 221 7.38 -9.56 2.04
C SER A 221 7.08 -11.05 1.94
N VAL A 222 6.40 -11.59 2.95
CA VAL A 222 5.80 -12.92 2.91
C VAL A 222 4.36 -12.81 2.44
N TRP A 223 3.85 -13.82 1.75
CA TRP A 223 2.44 -13.94 1.43
C TRP A 223 1.76 -14.87 2.42
N LYS A 224 0.65 -14.41 2.99
CA LYS A 224 -0.24 -15.24 3.82
C LYS A 224 -1.61 -15.25 3.16
N GLU A 225 -2.02 -16.42 2.66
CA GLU A 225 -3.33 -16.58 2.06
C GLU A 225 -4.41 -16.44 3.13
N GLN A 226 -5.47 -15.70 2.80
CA GLN A 226 -6.62 -15.51 3.69
C GLN A 226 -7.88 -16.23 3.19
N ASP A 227 -7.86 -16.73 1.96
CA ASP A 227 -8.88 -17.61 1.39
C ASP A 227 -8.39 -19.07 1.49
N ASP A 228 -8.40 -19.59 2.70
CA ASP A 228 -7.83 -20.93 2.98
C ASP A 228 -8.63 -22.05 2.29
N GLU A 229 -9.94 -21.91 2.18
CA GLU A 229 -10.79 -22.89 1.50
C GLU A 229 -10.44 -22.98 0.00
N TRP A 230 -10.31 -21.83 -0.66
CA TRP A 230 -9.87 -21.75 -2.04
C TRP A 230 -8.48 -22.38 -2.22
N LEU A 231 -7.53 -22.05 -1.35
CA LEU A 231 -6.16 -22.56 -1.42
C LEU A 231 -6.13 -24.09 -1.21
N GLN A 232 -6.78 -24.60 -0.17
CA GLN A 232 -6.83 -26.04 0.11
C GLN A 232 -7.45 -26.84 -1.03
N THR A 233 -8.52 -26.33 -1.62
CA THR A 233 -9.18 -26.96 -2.77
C THR A 233 -8.22 -27.05 -3.95
N ARG A 234 -7.49 -25.97 -4.26
CA ARG A 234 -6.50 -25.95 -5.34
C ARG A 234 -5.32 -26.90 -5.06
N LEU A 235 -4.78 -26.88 -3.85
CA LEU A 235 -3.64 -27.72 -3.47
C LEU A 235 -3.99 -29.22 -3.55
N LYS A 236 -5.17 -29.62 -3.11
CA LYS A 236 -5.64 -31.01 -3.25
C LYS A 236 -5.70 -31.48 -4.71
N ALA A 237 -6.07 -30.60 -5.63
CA ALA A 237 -6.12 -30.90 -7.05
C ALA A 237 -4.72 -30.92 -7.70
N LEU A 238 -3.85 -30.00 -7.32
CA LEU A 238 -2.55 -29.76 -7.96
C LEU A 238 -1.41 -30.61 -7.38
N VAL A 239 -1.50 -31.00 -6.11
CA VAL A 239 -0.46 -31.75 -5.37
C VAL A 239 -1.13 -32.92 -4.60
N PRO A 240 -1.78 -33.88 -5.30
CA PRO A 240 -2.55 -34.93 -4.62
C PRO A 240 -1.67 -35.96 -3.90
N ASP A 241 -0.45 -36.18 -4.39
CA ASP A 241 0.41 -37.32 -3.98
C ASP A 241 1.36 -37.01 -2.82
N ARG A 242 1.36 -35.78 -2.31
CA ARG A 242 2.24 -35.37 -1.20
C ARG A 242 1.64 -34.23 -0.36
N MET A 243 2.18 -34.05 0.82
CA MET A 243 1.82 -32.88 1.65
C MET A 243 2.33 -31.58 1.01
N PRO A 244 1.46 -30.57 0.82
CA PRO A 244 1.85 -29.27 0.32
C PRO A 244 2.85 -28.57 1.25
N THR A 245 3.89 -28.00 0.66
CA THR A 245 4.91 -27.20 1.34
C THR A 245 4.54 -25.72 1.35
N GLU A 246 5.28 -24.88 2.10
CA GLU A 246 5.10 -23.42 2.03
C GLU A 246 5.39 -22.86 0.62
N GLN A 247 6.33 -23.46 -0.10
CA GLN A 247 6.58 -23.13 -1.50
C GLN A 247 5.36 -23.40 -2.37
N ASP A 248 4.70 -24.56 -2.23
CA ASP A 248 3.51 -24.89 -3.00
C ASP A 248 2.35 -23.92 -2.69
N ARG A 249 2.10 -23.66 -1.41
CA ARG A 249 1.06 -22.75 -0.96
C ARG A 249 1.24 -21.36 -1.57
N ASN A 250 2.45 -20.81 -1.49
CA ASN A 250 2.75 -19.49 -2.03
C ASN A 250 2.77 -19.47 -3.56
N THR A 251 3.25 -20.54 -4.21
CA THR A 251 3.24 -20.64 -5.68
C THR A 251 1.80 -20.61 -6.21
N VAL A 252 0.89 -21.40 -5.62
CA VAL A 252 -0.52 -21.39 -6.01
C VAL A 252 -1.16 -20.03 -5.72
N SER A 253 -0.90 -19.46 -4.55
CA SER A 253 -1.47 -18.18 -4.13
C SER A 253 -1.03 -17.00 -4.99
N LEU A 254 0.23 -16.95 -5.42
CA LEU A 254 0.76 -15.81 -6.18
C LEU A 254 0.61 -15.97 -7.69
N PHE A 255 0.64 -17.22 -8.21
CA PHE A 255 0.81 -17.49 -9.63
C PHE A 255 -0.35 -18.23 -10.29
N SER A 256 -1.48 -18.52 -9.60
CA SER A 256 -2.70 -18.89 -10.32
C SER A 256 -3.07 -17.78 -11.30
N ARG A 257 -3.48 -18.15 -12.52
CA ARG A 257 -3.62 -17.23 -13.66
C ARG A 257 -4.47 -16.01 -13.32
N GLU A 258 -5.63 -16.24 -12.71
CA GLU A 258 -6.52 -15.19 -12.26
C GLU A 258 -5.86 -14.24 -11.24
N ARG A 259 -5.06 -14.77 -10.31
CA ARG A 259 -4.36 -14.01 -9.28
C ARG A 259 -3.23 -13.16 -9.86
N VAL A 260 -2.45 -13.73 -10.79
CA VAL A 260 -1.38 -13.01 -11.48
C VAL A 260 -1.94 -11.80 -12.24
N PHE A 261 -3.05 -11.98 -12.96
CA PHE A 261 -3.69 -10.89 -13.67
C PHE A 261 -4.14 -9.77 -12.73
N GLU A 262 -4.80 -10.16 -11.64
CA GLU A 262 -5.27 -9.24 -10.62
C GLU A 262 -4.10 -8.47 -9.97
N LEU A 263 -3.03 -9.19 -9.56
CA LEU A 263 -1.84 -8.59 -8.96
C LEU A 263 -1.15 -7.61 -9.91
N ILE A 264 -0.92 -7.98 -11.16
CA ILE A 264 -0.24 -7.11 -12.11
C ILE A 264 -1.12 -5.90 -12.46
N ARG A 265 -2.40 -6.12 -12.72
CA ARG A 265 -3.31 -5.07 -13.21
C ARG A 265 -3.59 -4.00 -12.16
N TYR A 266 -3.80 -4.37 -10.88
CA TYR A 266 -4.30 -3.45 -9.84
C TYR A 266 -3.33 -3.18 -8.71
N PHE A 267 -2.40 -4.10 -8.42
CA PHE A 267 -1.64 -4.09 -7.17
C PHE A 267 -0.15 -3.76 -7.34
N ILE A 268 0.25 -3.31 -8.52
CA ILE A 268 1.58 -2.72 -8.77
C ILE A 268 1.42 -1.22 -8.94
N LEU A 269 2.27 -0.48 -8.23
CA LEU A 269 2.33 0.97 -8.24
C LEU A 269 3.78 1.45 -8.39
N PHE A 270 3.92 2.63 -8.96
CA PHE A 270 5.18 3.37 -8.98
C PHE A 270 5.02 4.63 -8.13
N ASP A 271 5.91 4.85 -7.17
CA ASP A 271 5.84 5.96 -6.23
C ASP A 271 7.26 6.46 -5.94
N ALA A 272 7.54 7.72 -6.24
CA ALA A 272 8.85 8.34 -6.05
C ALA A 272 10.02 7.52 -6.63
N ASN A 273 9.88 7.01 -7.86
CA ASN A 273 10.86 6.15 -8.54
C ASN A 273 11.13 4.81 -7.82
N VAL A 274 10.13 4.31 -7.09
CA VAL A 274 10.14 2.99 -6.47
C VAL A 274 8.97 2.18 -7.00
N LYS A 275 9.24 1.03 -7.59
CA LYS A 275 8.21 0.06 -7.96
C LYS A 275 7.77 -0.70 -6.71
N LYS A 276 6.47 -0.82 -6.48
CA LYS A 276 5.88 -1.46 -5.30
C LYS A 276 4.83 -2.46 -5.73
N VAL A 277 4.82 -3.61 -5.08
CA VAL A 277 3.72 -4.58 -5.14
C VAL A 277 3.01 -4.61 -3.79
N CYS A 278 1.70 -4.90 -3.78
CA CYS A 278 0.95 -4.99 -2.54
C CYS A 278 1.49 -6.05 -1.59
N ARG A 279 1.24 -5.87 -0.31
CA ARG A 279 1.32 -6.94 0.68
C ARG A 279 -0.01 -7.69 0.74
N TYR A 280 -0.02 -8.93 1.22
CA TYR A 280 -1.21 -9.78 1.27
C TYR A 280 -2.40 -9.10 1.96
N GLN A 281 -2.19 -8.40 3.09
CA GLN A 281 -3.27 -7.71 3.80
C GLN A 281 -3.90 -6.57 2.99
N GLN A 282 -3.13 -5.93 2.10
CA GLN A 282 -3.64 -4.90 1.20
C GLN A 282 -4.48 -5.53 0.09
N PHE A 283 -3.99 -6.63 -0.47
CA PHE A 283 -4.68 -7.40 -1.49
C PHE A 283 -6.05 -7.88 -1.01
N PHE A 284 -6.08 -8.58 0.12
CA PHE A 284 -7.34 -9.12 0.66
C PHE A 284 -8.29 -8.01 1.13
N ALA A 285 -7.77 -6.93 1.72
CA ALA A 285 -8.60 -5.78 2.07
C ALA A 285 -9.31 -5.19 0.85
N VAL A 286 -8.60 -4.98 -0.27
CA VAL A 286 -9.20 -4.46 -1.50
C VAL A 286 -10.24 -5.44 -2.05
N ARG A 287 -9.95 -6.74 -2.10
CA ARG A 287 -10.92 -7.75 -2.56
C ARG A 287 -12.19 -7.78 -1.72
N GLU A 288 -12.07 -7.75 -0.40
CA GLU A 288 -13.23 -7.73 0.48
C GLU A 288 -14.03 -6.42 0.36
N ILE A 289 -13.36 -5.28 0.13
CA ILE A 289 -14.04 -4.04 -0.20
C ILE A 289 -14.80 -4.19 -1.52
N MET A 290 -14.18 -4.73 -2.58
CA MET A 290 -14.82 -4.91 -3.88
C MET A 290 -16.05 -5.82 -3.80
N LYS A 291 -16.00 -6.90 -3.00
CA LYS A 291 -17.18 -7.73 -2.70
C LYS A 291 -18.27 -6.91 -1.98
N THR A 292 -17.88 -6.13 -0.96
CA THR A 292 -18.81 -5.31 -0.18
C THR A 292 -19.51 -4.25 -1.03
N ILE A 293 -18.79 -3.53 -1.88
CA ILE A 293 -19.39 -2.49 -2.73
C ILE A 293 -20.20 -3.05 -3.91
N ALA A 294 -20.06 -4.33 -4.23
CA ALA A 294 -20.92 -5.01 -5.17
C ALA A 294 -22.33 -5.30 -4.60
N GLU A 295 -22.45 -5.39 -3.28
CA GLU A 295 -23.74 -5.53 -2.58
C GLU A 295 -24.44 -4.16 -2.49
N SER A 296 -25.78 -4.17 -2.58
CA SER A 296 -26.61 -2.97 -2.41
C SER A 296 -27.50 -3.11 -1.18
N ASP A 297 -27.82 -1.98 -0.56
CA ASP A 297 -28.82 -1.88 0.50
C ASP A 297 -30.26 -1.91 -0.08
N GLU A 298 -31.27 -1.86 0.80
CA GLU A 298 -32.70 -1.83 0.42
C GLU A 298 -33.10 -0.60 -0.41
N HIS A 299 -32.29 0.45 -0.39
CA HIS A 299 -32.46 1.66 -1.19
C HIS A 299 -31.66 1.64 -2.50
N GLY A 300 -30.95 0.55 -2.78
CA GLY A 300 -30.10 0.38 -3.96
C GLY A 300 -28.79 1.16 -3.89
N ASN A 301 -28.35 1.64 -2.72
CA ASN A 301 -27.03 2.22 -2.53
C ASN A 301 -26.00 1.12 -2.26
N ARG A 302 -24.77 1.32 -2.70
CA ARG A 302 -23.68 0.39 -2.44
C ARG A 302 -23.35 0.29 -0.96
N GLN A 303 -23.05 -0.91 -0.49
CA GLN A 303 -22.68 -1.14 0.90
C GLN A 303 -21.39 -0.41 1.25
N SER A 304 -21.41 0.28 2.41
CA SER A 304 -20.29 1.00 2.99
C SER A 304 -19.63 0.19 4.11
N GLY A 305 -18.38 0.52 4.47
CA GLY A 305 -17.73 -0.16 5.57
C GLY A 305 -16.39 0.41 6.00
N GLY A 306 -15.70 -0.30 6.88
CA GLY A 306 -14.43 0.14 7.45
C GLY A 306 -13.33 -0.88 7.38
N ILE A 307 -12.11 -0.40 7.21
CA ILE A 307 -10.86 -1.15 7.27
C ILE A 307 -10.11 -0.73 8.52
N TRP A 308 -9.80 -1.71 9.34
CA TRP A 308 -8.92 -1.51 10.48
C TRP A 308 -7.55 -2.10 10.19
N HIS A 309 -6.64 -1.25 9.76
CA HIS A 309 -5.25 -1.58 9.55
C HIS A 309 -4.37 -0.72 10.44
N LYS A 310 -3.49 -1.34 11.22
CA LYS A 310 -2.56 -0.64 12.10
C LYS A 310 -1.78 0.46 11.38
N GLN A 311 -1.30 1.46 12.12
CA GLN A 311 -0.42 2.49 11.56
C GLN A 311 0.85 1.86 10.95
N GLY A 312 1.31 2.37 9.81
CA GLY A 312 2.46 1.82 9.08
C GLY A 312 2.18 0.57 8.23
N SER A 313 0.93 0.10 8.13
CA SER A 313 0.55 -1.04 7.27
C SER A 313 0.44 -0.72 5.76
N GLY A 314 0.60 0.56 5.39
CA GLY A 314 0.48 1.01 4.00
C GLY A 314 -0.95 1.38 3.58
N LYS A 315 -1.78 1.90 4.49
CA LYS A 315 -3.17 2.33 4.21
C LYS A 315 -3.30 3.25 3.00
N SER A 316 -2.42 4.25 2.86
CA SER A 316 -2.44 5.17 1.72
C SER A 316 -2.26 4.45 0.38
N LEU A 317 -1.32 3.50 0.30
CA LEU A 317 -1.13 2.66 -0.90
C LEU A 317 -2.34 1.77 -1.15
N THR A 318 -2.98 1.24 -0.09
CA THR A 318 -4.21 0.46 -0.21
C THR A 318 -5.34 1.29 -0.82
N MET A 319 -5.49 2.57 -0.42
CA MET A 319 -6.48 3.48 -1.01
C MET A 319 -6.20 3.74 -2.49
N VAL A 320 -4.93 3.89 -2.89
CA VAL A 320 -4.56 4.06 -4.31
C VAL A 320 -4.88 2.80 -5.11
N MET A 321 -4.53 1.61 -4.61
CA MET A 321 -4.83 0.33 -5.25
C MET A 321 -6.35 0.11 -5.38
N LEU A 322 -7.11 0.43 -4.33
CA LEU A 322 -8.56 0.36 -4.35
C LEU A 322 -9.17 1.31 -5.37
N ALA A 323 -8.71 2.57 -5.41
CA ALA A 323 -9.20 3.54 -6.39
C ALA A 323 -8.93 3.07 -7.82
N LYS A 324 -7.72 2.56 -8.09
CA LYS A 324 -7.36 1.96 -9.38
C LYS A 324 -8.29 0.79 -9.74
N TYR A 325 -8.56 -0.10 -8.78
CA TYR A 325 -9.43 -1.25 -8.99
C TYR A 325 -10.88 -0.81 -9.28
N ILE A 326 -11.44 0.10 -8.49
CA ILE A 326 -12.79 0.65 -8.71
C ILE A 326 -12.91 1.25 -10.11
N LEU A 327 -11.98 2.11 -10.51
CA LEU A 327 -12.03 2.82 -11.79
C LEU A 327 -11.87 1.90 -12.99
N MET A 328 -11.14 0.80 -12.87
CA MET A 328 -10.88 -0.12 -13.98
C MET A 328 -11.92 -1.24 -14.10
N GLU A 329 -12.57 -1.65 -13.00
CA GLU A 329 -13.45 -2.84 -12.99
C GLU A 329 -14.94 -2.54 -12.94
N LEU A 330 -15.36 -1.39 -12.41
CA LEU A 330 -16.78 -1.07 -12.36
C LEU A 330 -17.27 -0.63 -13.74
N LYS A 331 -17.55 -1.62 -14.60
CA LYS A 331 -18.10 -1.40 -15.94
C LYS A 331 -19.59 -1.05 -15.84
N GLY A 332 -20.07 -0.17 -16.72
CA GLY A 332 -21.48 0.23 -16.79
C GLY A 332 -21.88 1.38 -15.86
N CYS A 333 -20.95 1.93 -15.12
CA CYS A 333 -21.10 3.17 -14.38
C CYS A 333 -19.88 4.10 -14.64
N HIS A 334 -19.97 5.34 -14.19
CA HIS A 334 -18.87 6.30 -14.24
C HIS A 334 -18.33 6.57 -12.84
N PRO A 335 -17.54 5.64 -12.26
CA PRO A 335 -17.12 5.74 -10.89
C PRO A 335 -16.21 6.96 -10.69
N ARG A 336 -16.37 7.64 -9.57
CA ARG A 336 -15.52 8.72 -9.10
C ARG A 336 -15.06 8.45 -7.70
N VAL A 337 -13.78 8.56 -7.48
CA VAL A 337 -13.18 8.30 -6.18
C VAL A 337 -12.79 9.61 -5.53
N VAL A 338 -13.37 9.89 -4.36
CA VAL A 338 -13.04 11.06 -3.54
C VAL A 338 -12.22 10.56 -2.34
N ILE A 339 -10.95 10.96 -2.26
CA ILE A 339 -10.07 10.61 -1.15
C ILE A 339 -10.01 11.77 -0.17
N VAL A 340 -10.45 11.50 1.05
CA VAL A 340 -10.55 12.49 2.12
C VAL A 340 -9.48 12.20 3.16
N THR A 341 -8.60 13.18 3.39
CA THR A 341 -7.53 13.11 4.39
C THR A 341 -7.67 14.23 5.40
N ASP A 342 -7.02 14.12 6.55
CA ASP A 342 -6.97 15.18 7.55
C ASP A 342 -5.70 16.05 7.45
N ARG A 343 -4.65 15.57 6.74
CA ARG A 343 -3.34 16.20 6.64
C ARG A 343 -3.01 16.63 5.21
N LYS A 344 -2.45 17.82 5.08
CA LYS A 344 -2.01 18.38 3.78
C LYS A 344 -0.90 17.56 3.14
N GLU A 345 0.02 17.05 3.95
CA GLU A 345 1.16 16.26 3.50
C GLU A 345 0.70 14.91 2.91
N LEU A 346 -0.28 14.27 3.55
CA LEU A 346 -0.85 13.01 3.07
C LEU A 346 -1.65 13.19 1.77
N ASP A 347 -2.42 14.27 1.68
CA ASP A 347 -3.14 14.66 0.46
C ASP A 347 -2.16 14.85 -0.73
N ALA A 348 -1.03 15.53 -0.50
CA ALA A 348 0.01 15.71 -1.51
C ALA A 348 0.69 14.38 -1.90
N GLN A 349 0.98 13.51 -0.93
CA GLN A 349 1.59 12.21 -1.17
C GLN A 349 0.66 11.29 -2.00
N ILE A 350 -0.62 11.25 -1.66
CA ILE A 350 -1.61 10.47 -2.40
C ILE A 350 -1.73 11.00 -3.84
N ALA A 351 -1.85 12.32 -4.02
CA ALA A 351 -1.91 12.94 -5.34
C ALA A 351 -0.66 12.62 -6.18
N ALA A 352 0.54 12.65 -5.58
CA ALA A 352 1.78 12.28 -6.26
C ALA A 352 1.79 10.82 -6.68
N THR A 353 1.32 9.90 -5.83
CA THR A 353 1.24 8.47 -6.16
C THR A 353 0.28 8.22 -7.33
N PHE A 354 -0.84 8.94 -7.39
CA PHE A 354 -1.77 8.83 -8.52
C PHE A 354 -1.21 9.42 -9.83
N ALA A 355 -0.39 10.46 -9.77
CA ALA A 355 0.21 11.04 -10.96
C ALA A 355 1.02 10.02 -11.77
N HIS A 356 1.57 9.00 -11.11
CA HIS A 356 2.30 7.88 -11.73
C HIS A 356 1.39 6.71 -12.17
N THR A 357 0.08 6.79 -11.95
CA THR A 357 -0.88 5.73 -12.35
C THR A 357 -1.71 6.08 -13.57
N ARG A 358 -1.41 7.18 -14.25
CA ARG A 358 -2.20 7.82 -15.33
C ARG A 358 -3.64 8.18 -14.94
N LEU A 359 -4.02 8.01 -13.70
CA LEU A 359 -5.23 8.56 -13.14
C LEU A 359 -4.91 10.01 -12.76
N THR A 360 -5.52 10.97 -13.42
CA THR A 360 -5.25 12.39 -13.14
C THR A 360 -5.97 12.77 -11.84
N PRO A 361 -5.26 12.91 -10.71
CA PRO A 361 -5.90 13.37 -9.50
C PRO A 361 -6.17 14.86 -9.59
N ALA A 362 -7.39 15.26 -9.32
CA ALA A 362 -7.73 16.66 -9.12
C ALA A 362 -7.73 16.97 -7.63
N ARG A 363 -7.06 18.05 -7.23
CA ARG A 363 -7.01 18.47 -5.84
C ARG A 363 -8.05 19.55 -5.57
N ALA A 364 -8.99 19.29 -4.67
CA ALA A 364 -9.98 20.26 -4.26
C ALA A 364 -9.34 21.35 -3.37
N THR A 365 -9.35 22.60 -3.83
CA THR A 365 -8.82 23.76 -3.10
C THR A 365 -9.84 24.37 -2.14
N SER A 366 -11.14 24.18 -2.42
CA SER A 366 -12.26 24.64 -1.58
C SER A 366 -13.42 23.64 -1.64
N GLY A 367 -14.41 23.82 -0.78
CA GLY A 367 -15.64 23.01 -0.82
C GLY A 367 -16.41 23.17 -2.12
N ARG A 368 -16.54 24.40 -2.66
CA ARG A 368 -17.17 24.65 -3.97
C ARG A 368 -16.41 23.92 -5.07
N HIS A 369 -15.10 24.04 -5.11
CA HIS A 369 -14.25 23.36 -6.09
C HIS A 369 -14.36 21.83 -6.02
N LEU A 370 -14.53 21.25 -4.79
CA LEU A 370 -14.80 19.83 -4.64
C LEU A 370 -16.06 19.39 -5.39
N VAL A 371 -17.17 20.14 -5.21
CA VAL A 371 -18.43 19.81 -5.87
C VAL A 371 -18.37 20.03 -7.37
N GLU A 372 -17.69 21.09 -7.83
CA GLU A 372 -17.45 21.34 -9.25
C GLU A 372 -16.64 20.21 -9.89
N LEU A 373 -15.59 19.71 -9.22
CA LEU A 373 -14.78 18.58 -9.69
C LEU A 373 -15.60 17.28 -9.76
N VAL A 374 -16.42 17.01 -8.74
CA VAL A 374 -17.28 15.82 -8.75
C VAL A 374 -18.36 15.89 -9.83
N ASN A 375 -18.89 17.08 -10.11
CA ASN A 375 -19.92 17.28 -11.13
C ASN A 375 -19.35 17.38 -12.55
N SER A 376 -18.09 17.83 -12.69
CA SER A 376 -17.42 17.87 -13.98
C SER A 376 -16.88 16.48 -14.33
N ALA A 377 -17.12 15.99 -15.55
CA ALA A 377 -16.59 14.69 -15.99
C ALA A 377 -15.05 14.66 -16.18
N ARG A 378 -14.31 15.60 -15.58
CA ARG A 378 -12.89 15.85 -15.87
C ARG A 378 -11.89 15.13 -14.97
N ALA A 379 -12.33 14.64 -13.82
CA ALA A 379 -11.45 13.99 -12.86
C ALA A 379 -12.08 12.69 -12.33
N ASP A 380 -11.35 11.57 -12.46
CA ASP A 380 -11.76 10.27 -11.94
C ASP A 380 -11.42 10.13 -10.46
N VAL A 381 -10.32 10.75 -10.04
CA VAL A 381 -9.86 10.78 -8.65
C VAL A 381 -9.79 12.21 -8.14
N ILE A 382 -10.40 12.48 -7.00
CA ILE A 382 -10.40 13.79 -6.36
C ILE A 382 -9.81 13.64 -4.96
N THR A 383 -8.77 14.41 -4.64
CA THR A 383 -8.24 14.46 -3.28
C THR A 383 -8.70 15.73 -2.57
N CYS A 384 -9.05 15.62 -1.30
CA CYS A 384 -9.44 16.77 -0.50
C CYS A 384 -9.12 16.58 0.99
N ILE A 385 -8.94 17.71 1.68
CA ILE A 385 -8.80 17.74 3.14
C ILE A 385 -10.21 17.83 3.74
N ILE A 386 -10.44 17.07 4.82
CA ILE A 386 -11.74 16.93 5.48
C ILE A 386 -12.42 18.27 5.81
N ASN A 387 -11.63 19.31 6.17
CA ASN A 387 -12.15 20.64 6.51
C ASN A 387 -12.87 21.36 5.36
N LYS A 388 -12.66 20.91 4.11
CA LYS A 388 -13.35 21.51 2.94
C LYS A 388 -14.86 21.26 2.95
N PHE A 389 -15.30 20.21 3.61
CA PHE A 389 -16.74 19.94 3.76
C PHE A 389 -17.47 20.95 4.66
N ASN A 390 -16.76 21.68 5.54
CA ASN A 390 -17.38 22.72 6.39
C ASN A 390 -17.99 23.87 5.59
N THR A 391 -17.42 24.18 4.43
CA THR A 391 -17.86 25.29 3.58
C THR A 391 -18.95 24.88 2.59
N VAL A 392 -19.09 23.60 2.27
CA VAL A 392 -20.09 23.09 1.31
C VAL A 392 -21.47 22.99 1.93
N GLU A 393 -21.57 22.63 3.21
CA GLU A 393 -22.85 22.51 3.91
C GLU A 393 -23.70 23.78 3.86
N ARG A 394 -23.03 24.95 3.86
CA ARG A 394 -23.70 26.26 3.79
C ARG A 394 -24.26 26.61 2.41
N GLN A 395 -23.98 25.82 1.39
CA GLN A 395 -24.30 26.14 -0.02
C GLN A 395 -25.39 25.25 -0.61
N GLU A 396 -26.01 24.34 0.16
CA GLU A 396 -27.06 23.40 -0.25
C GLU A 396 -26.76 22.54 -1.52
N VAL A 397 -25.48 22.42 -1.89
CA VAL A 397 -25.08 21.66 -3.07
C VAL A 397 -24.98 20.19 -2.74
N LYS A 398 -25.80 19.36 -3.41
CA LYS A 398 -25.85 17.90 -3.25
C LYS A 398 -25.57 17.21 -4.57
N ASN A 399 -24.84 16.09 -4.50
CA ASN A 399 -24.73 15.17 -5.62
C ASN A 399 -25.24 13.78 -5.18
N PRO A 400 -26.42 13.35 -5.65
CA PRO A 400 -27.04 12.08 -5.25
C PRO A 400 -26.53 10.86 -6.03
N SER A 401 -25.46 10.99 -6.82
CA SER A 401 -24.92 9.86 -7.60
C SER A 401 -24.48 8.70 -6.70
N ARG A 402 -24.79 7.48 -7.14
CA ARG A 402 -24.36 6.22 -6.53
C ARG A 402 -23.00 5.74 -7.02
N ASP A 403 -22.42 6.45 -7.99
CA ASP A 403 -21.11 6.15 -8.58
C ASP A 403 -19.97 6.93 -7.91
N ILE A 404 -20.25 7.54 -6.76
CA ILE A 404 -19.25 8.25 -5.95
C ILE A 404 -18.76 7.32 -4.83
N PHE A 405 -17.45 7.13 -4.75
CA PHE A 405 -16.76 6.35 -3.72
C PHE A 405 -15.92 7.29 -2.86
N VAL A 406 -16.24 7.39 -1.58
CA VAL A 406 -15.53 8.27 -0.65
C VAL A 406 -14.62 7.44 0.24
N LEU A 407 -13.31 7.54 0.02
CA LEU A 407 -12.29 6.86 0.81
C LEU A 407 -11.78 7.83 1.89
N VAL A 408 -11.95 7.48 3.16
CA VAL A 408 -11.65 8.38 4.28
C VAL A 408 -10.52 7.82 5.12
N ASP A 409 -9.42 8.57 5.26
CA ASP A 409 -8.29 8.21 6.12
C ASP A 409 -8.47 8.74 7.54
N GLU A 410 -7.94 7.98 8.52
CA GLU A 410 -7.89 8.30 9.95
C GLU A 410 -9.23 8.77 10.55
N SER A 411 -10.27 7.99 10.31
CA SER A 411 -11.67 8.30 10.69
C SER A 411 -11.97 8.36 12.21
N HIS A 412 -10.97 8.23 13.06
CA HIS A 412 -11.14 8.10 14.54
C HIS A 412 -11.02 9.42 15.33
N ARG A 413 -10.76 10.55 14.69
CA ARG A 413 -10.57 11.83 15.39
C ARG A 413 -11.89 12.38 15.96
N SER A 414 -11.81 13.11 17.08
CA SER A 414 -12.94 13.59 17.91
C SER A 414 -14.06 14.33 17.14
N ASN A 415 -13.75 15.02 16.06
CA ASN A 415 -14.71 15.77 15.25
C ASN A 415 -15.28 15.00 14.06
N TYR A 416 -14.93 13.71 13.90
CA TYR A 416 -15.30 12.93 12.73
C TYR A 416 -16.83 12.71 12.60
N GLY A 417 -17.56 12.55 13.71
CA GLY A 417 -19.01 12.34 13.68
C GLY A 417 -19.76 13.48 12.99
N LEU A 418 -19.40 14.73 13.28
CA LEU A 418 -19.98 15.91 12.63
C LEU A 418 -19.58 16.01 11.15
N MET A 419 -18.31 15.72 10.86
CA MET A 419 -17.77 15.72 9.48
C MET A 419 -18.41 14.64 8.62
N ALA A 420 -18.62 13.46 9.15
CA ALA A 420 -19.32 12.38 8.46
C ALA A 420 -20.75 12.75 8.08
N THR A 421 -21.46 13.45 8.97
CA THR A 421 -22.80 13.98 8.66
C THR A 421 -22.73 14.99 7.51
N ARG A 422 -21.75 15.88 7.51
CA ARG A 422 -21.53 16.86 6.44
C ARG A 422 -21.17 16.20 5.10
N MET A 423 -20.28 15.22 5.10
CA MET A 423 -19.98 14.47 3.88
C MET A 423 -21.24 13.81 3.30
N ARG A 424 -22.09 13.22 4.13
CA ARG A 424 -23.35 12.61 3.70
C ARG A 424 -24.39 13.63 3.25
N SER A 425 -24.38 14.84 3.78
CA SER A 425 -25.27 15.90 3.26
C SER A 425 -24.90 16.31 1.84
N VAL A 426 -23.61 16.22 1.47
CA VAL A 426 -23.12 16.52 0.13
C VAL A 426 -23.27 15.33 -0.83
N PHE A 427 -22.92 14.13 -0.39
CA PHE A 427 -22.97 12.89 -1.16
C PHE A 427 -23.86 11.83 -0.47
N PRO A 428 -25.20 11.99 -0.52
CA PRO A 428 -26.11 11.16 0.28
C PRO A 428 -26.10 9.68 -0.11
N ASN A 429 -25.89 9.36 -1.38
CA ASN A 429 -25.94 8.00 -1.91
C ASN A 429 -24.55 7.42 -2.22
N ALA A 430 -23.46 8.11 -1.84
CA ALA A 430 -22.09 7.65 -2.07
C ALA A 430 -21.75 6.44 -1.20
N CYS A 431 -20.86 5.60 -1.72
CA CYS A 431 -20.25 4.51 -0.96
C CYS A 431 -19.08 5.05 -0.12
N TYR A 432 -19.12 4.81 1.19
CA TYR A 432 -18.08 5.28 2.13
C TYR A 432 -17.22 4.13 2.63
N ILE A 433 -15.92 4.18 2.33
CA ILE A 433 -14.92 3.24 2.83
C ILE A 433 -13.95 3.98 3.74
N ARG A 434 -13.89 3.56 5.00
CA ARG A 434 -13.04 4.17 6.02
C ARG A 434 -11.79 3.37 6.26
N PHE A 435 -10.69 4.08 6.46
CA PHE A 435 -9.41 3.51 6.86
C PHE A 435 -9.04 4.07 8.23
N THR A 436 -8.70 3.19 9.19
CA THR A 436 -8.29 3.61 10.53
C THR A 436 -7.16 2.76 11.07
N GLY A 437 -6.24 3.38 11.80
CA GLY A 437 -5.13 2.70 12.48
C GLY A 437 -5.44 2.27 13.91
N THR A 438 -6.51 2.80 14.51
CA THR A 438 -6.87 2.54 15.89
C THR A 438 -8.12 1.67 16.00
N PRO A 439 -8.14 0.70 16.94
CA PRO A 439 -9.33 -0.11 17.16
C PRO A 439 -10.49 0.72 17.68
N LEU A 440 -11.63 0.43 17.16
CA LEU A 440 -12.91 0.98 17.58
C LEU A 440 -13.30 0.39 18.97
N MET A 441 -12.92 1.07 20.05
CA MET A 441 -13.20 0.61 21.41
C MET A 441 -14.51 1.20 21.95
N LYS A 442 -15.30 0.35 22.61
CA LYS A 442 -16.49 0.54 23.49
C LYS A 442 -17.51 1.68 23.24
N SER A 443 -17.15 2.89 22.84
CA SER A 443 -18.10 3.99 22.56
C SER A 443 -18.69 3.96 21.14
N GLU A 444 -18.27 3.02 20.30
CA GLU A 444 -18.43 3.05 18.86
C GLU A 444 -19.41 2.05 18.27
N LYS A 445 -20.17 1.31 19.10
CA LYS A 445 -21.35 0.58 18.58
C LYS A 445 -22.27 1.49 17.77
N ASN A 446 -22.38 2.77 18.17
CA ASN A 446 -23.09 3.79 17.41
C ASN A 446 -22.38 4.23 16.13
N THR A 447 -21.06 4.08 16.04
CA THR A 447 -20.25 4.48 14.89
C THR A 447 -20.27 3.41 13.80
N MET A 448 -20.27 2.12 14.18
CA MET A 448 -20.50 1.03 13.23
C MET A 448 -21.89 1.08 12.60
N ALA A 449 -22.92 1.41 13.40
CA ALA A 449 -24.28 1.61 12.89
C ALA A 449 -24.40 2.77 11.89
N ARG A 450 -23.53 3.77 11.99
CA ARG A 450 -23.53 4.94 11.08
C ARG A 450 -22.73 4.76 9.79
N PHE A 451 -21.73 3.86 9.76
CA PHE A 451 -20.76 3.80 8.65
C PHE A 451 -20.54 2.41 8.06
N GLY A 452 -21.39 1.45 8.40
CA GLY A 452 -21.28 0.09 7.88
C GLY A 452 -20.34 -0.82 8.68
N ARG A 453 -20.29 -2.10 8.27
CA ARG A 453 -19.57 -3.19 8.94
C ARG A 453 -18.04 -3.03 8.84
N LEU A 454 -17.31 -3.68 9.74
CA LEU A 454 -15.88 -3.91 9.58
C LEU A 454 -15.67 -4.92 8.45
N ILE A 455 -14.97 -4.49 7.39
CA ILE A 455 -14.73 -5.30 6.20
C ILE A 455 -13.46 -6.15 6.38
N HIS A 456 -12.36 -5.53 6.81
CA HIS A 456 -11.08 -6.21 6.97
C HIS A 456 -10.28 -5.63 8.14
N LYS A 457 -9.47 -6.49 8.79
CA LYS A 457 -8.60 -6.10 9.88
C LYS A 457 -7.16 -6.58 9.67
N TYR A 458 -6.19 -5.75 10.04
CA TYR A 458 -4.78 -6.09 10.17
C TYR A 458 -4.25 -5.41 11.44
N THR A 459 -4.06 -6.21 12.49
CA THR A 459 -3.79 -5.72 13.85
C THR A 459 -2.29 -5.48 14.08
N ILE A 460 -1.96 -4.92 15.25
CA ILE A 460 -0.56 -4.79 15.70
C ILE A 460 0.07 -6.19 15.83
N ARG A 461 -0.69 -7.17 16.33
CA ARG A 461 -0.21 -8.54 16.47
C ARG A 461 0.17 -9.15 15.12
N ASP A 462 -0.70 -9.04 14.11
CA ASP A 462 -0.42 -9.51 12.77
C ASP A 462 0.85 -8.84 12.20
N GLY A 463 1.02 -7.53 12.45
CA GLY A 463 2.20 -6.80 12.03
C GLY A 463 3.50 -7.21 12.71
N VAL A 464 3.45 -7.62 13.97
CA VAL A 464 4.61 -8.18 14.70
C VAL A 464 4.94 -9.58 14.18
N GLU A 465 3.93 -10.44 14.00
CA GLU A 465 4.08 -11.79 13.46
C GLU A 465 4.65 -11.79 12.03
N ASP A 466 4.34 -10.77 11.24
CA ASP A 466 4.89 -10.57 9.90
C ASP A 466 6.28 -9.93 9.88
N GLY A 467 6.83 -9.56 11.04
CA GLY A 467 8.08 -8.80 11.12
C GLY A 467 7.99 -7.39 10.50
N ALA A 468 6.78 -6.89 10.24
CA ALA A 468 6.54 -5.56 9.66
C ALA A 468 6.66 -4.43 10.69
N ILE A 469 6.57 -4.77 11.97
CA ILE A 469 6.81 -3.89 13.12
C ILE A 469 7.53 -4.66 14.23
N VAL A 470 8.28 -3.92 15.03
CA VAL A 470 8.86 -4.47 16.26
C VAL A 470 7.79 -4.56 17.35
N PRO A 471 7.86 -5.58 18.23
CA PRO A 471 6.95 -5.67 19.36
C PRO A 471 7.17 -4.48 20.30
N LEU A 472 6.06 -3.97 20.87
CA LEU A 472 6.13 -2.96 21.91
C LEU A 472 6.27 -3.66 23.28
N ILE A 473 7.27 -3.26 24.02
CA ILE A 473 7.41 -3.61 25.43
C ILE A 473 6.84 -2.43 26.22
N TYR A 474 5.79 -2.68 27.01
CA TYR A 474 5.16 -1.66 27.83
C TYR A 474 5.56 -1.83 29.28
N GLU A 475 6.10 -0.75 29.88
CA GLU A 475 6.40 -0.67 31.30
C GLU A 475 5.61 0.49 31.91
N GLY A 476 4.73 0.18 32.86
CA GLY A 476 3.99 1.18 33.63
C GLY A 476 4.78 1.60 34.86
N ARG A 477 5.15 2.86 34.97
CA ARG A 477 5.82 3.40 36.15
C ARG A 477 4.87 4.29 36.95
N PHE A 478 4.80 4.06 38.24
CA PHE A 478 3.94 4.79 39.15
C PHE A 478 4.75 5.89 39.88
N VAL A 479 4.25 7.12 39.78
CA VAL A 479 4.83 8.24 40.53
C VAL A 479 3.91 8.58 41.68
N GLU A 480 4.32 8.28 42.92
CA GLU A 480 3.60 8.67 44.11
C GLU A 480 3.51 10.19 44.21
N GLN A 481 2.30 10.70 44.29
CA GLN A 481 2.02 12.10 44.56
C GLN A 481 1.25 12.21 45.87
N LYS A 482 1.89 12.71 46.91
CA LYS A 482 1.18 13.09 48.13
C LYS A 482 0.47 14.40 47.88
N VAL A 483 -0.85 14.37 47.78
CA VAL A 483 -1.72 15.52 47.72
C VAL A 483 -2.18 15.76 49.16
N ASP A 484 -1.88 16.92 49.71
CA ASP A 484 -2.41 17.34 51.02
C ASP A 484 -3.86 17.79 50.82
N GLU A 485 -4.79 16.82 50.87
CA GLU A 485 -6.21 17.04 50.59
C GLU A 485 -6.83 18.04 51.58
N GLU A 486 -6.43 18.05 52.85
CA GLU A 486 -7.00 18.93 53.89
C GLU A 486 -6.64 20.37 53.60
N ASN A 487 -5.41 20.69 53.29
CA ASN A 487 -4.98 22.07 52.98
C ASN A 487 -5.54 22.56 51.65
N ILE A 488 -5.67 21.68 50.64
CA ILE A 488 -6.28 22.06 49.36
C ILE A 488 -7.77 22.37 49.50
N ASP A 489 -8.51 21.54 50.23
CA ASP A 489 -9.95 21.77 50.48
C ASP A 489 -10.19 23.04 51.31
N LEU A 490 -9.34 23.32 52.30
CA LEU A 490 -9.38 24.54 53.13
C LEU A 490 -9.10 25.78 52.26
N TRP A 491 -8.05 25.74 51.44
CA TRP A 491 -7.70 26.81 50.52
C TRP A 491 -8.80 27.04 49.47
N PHE A 492 -9.35 25.98 48.90
CA PHE A 492 -10.44 26.06 47.94
C PHE A 492 -11.69 26.70 48.55
N LYS A 493 -12.09 26.28 49.74
CA LYS A 493 -13.21 26.87 50.46
C LYS A 493 -12.98 28.36 50.78
N GLN A 494 -11.78 28.75 51.12
CA GLN A 494 -11.43 30.17 51.41
C GLN A 494 -11.46 31.03 50.15
N THR A 495 -10.86 30.53 49.05
CA THR A 495 -10.71 31.29 47.82
C THR A 495 -12.03 31.39 47.03
N THR A 496 -12.93 30.38 47.16
CA THR A 496 -14.21 30.36 46.45
C THR A 496 -15.40 30.84 47.26
N ARG A 497 -15.18 31.46 48.41
CA ARG A 497 -16.25 31.93 49.31
C ARG A 497 -17.29 32.83 48.65
N ARG A 498 -16.94 33.57 47.60
CA ARG A 498 -17.82 34.47 46.85
C ARG A 498 -18.54 33.86 45.66
N LEU A 499 -18.28 32.59 45.34
CA LEU A 499 -18.85 31.88 44.19
C LEU A 499 -20.11 31.12 44.61
N THR A 500 -21.06 31.00 43.68
CA THR A 500 -22.23 30.13 43.85
C THR A 500 -21.82 28.65 43.86
N GLU A 501 -22.66 27.79 44.37
CA GLU A 501 -22.38 26.35 44.47
C GLU A 501 -22.14 25.72 43.10
N ALA A 502 -22.90 26.09 42.07
CA ALA A 502 -22.73 25.66 40.69
C ALA A 502 -21.38 26.13 40.09
N GLN A 503 -20.96 27.37 40.42
CA GLN A 503 -19.66 27.90 39.98
C GLN A 503 -18.50 27.20 40.70
N ARG A 504 -18.66 26.83 41.97
CA ARG A 504 -17.68 26.03 42.73
C ARG A 504 -17.53 24.63 42.15
N GLU A 505 -18.66 24.00 41.78
CA GLU A 505 -18.64 22.66 41.19
C GLU A 505 -17.99 22.64 39.81
N ASP A 506 -18.26 23.63 38.97
CA ASP A 506 -17.59 23.81 37.67
C ASP A 506 -16.08 24.07 37.84
N LEU A 507 -15.72 24.92 38.80
CA LEU A 507 -14.31 25.19 39.13
C LEU A 507 -13.61 23.94 39.68
N ARG A 508 -14.29 23.15 40.52
CA ARG A 508 -13.80 21.89 41.08
C ARG A 508 -13.56 20.85 39.98
N LYS A 509 -14.47 20.71 39.00
CA LYS A 509 -14.30 19.88 37.80
C LYS A 509 -13.15 20.34 36.94
N LYS A 510 -12.97 21.64 36.74
CA LYS A 510 -11.84 22.22 36.00
C LYS A 510 -10.49 22.04 36.70
N TRP A 511 -10.46 22.10 38.04
CA TRP A 511 -9.22 21.97 38.82
C TRP A 511 -8.83 20.52 39.13
N SER A 512 -9.78 19.61 39.22
CA SER A 512 -9.54 18.17 39.45
C SER A 512 -9.20 17.41 38.17
N SER A 513 -9.03 18.10 37.04
CA SER A 513 -8.63 17.42 35.82
C SER A 513 -7.24 16.77 36.01
N ILE A 514 -7.15 15.47 35.73
CA ILE A 514 -5.92 14.67 35.78
C ILE A 514 -4.77 15.40 35.07
N ARG A 515 -5.05 16.14 34.01
CA ARG A 515 -4.05 16.91 33.24
C ARG A 515 -3.34 17.99 34.06
N ARG A 516 -4.03 18.71 34.95
CA ARG A 516 -3.40 19.76 35.79
C ARG A 516 -2.56 19.15 36.92
N LEU A 517 -2.99 18.05 37.49
CA LEU A 517 -2.24 17.32 38.51
C LEU A 517 -0.94 16.73 37.95
N THR A 518 -0.91 16.38 36.65
CA THR A 518 0.28 15.84 36.00
C THR A 518 1.35 16.90 35.64
N SER A 519 0.99 18.17 35.65
CA SER A 519 1.87 19.30 35.25
C SER A 519 2.45 20.10 36.43
N THR A 520 2.49 19.54 37.65
CA THR A 520 3.14 20.18 38.80
C THR A 520 4.66 20.05 38.71
N ASP A 521 5.42 21.11 39.10
CA ASP A 521 6.89 21.12 39.03
C ASP A 521 7.53 19.96 39.79
N ALA A 522 7.01 19.67 40.98
CA ALA A 522 7.50 18.54 41.78
C ALA A 522 7.33 17.19 41.08
N ARG A 523 6.22 17.00 40.38
CA ARG A 523 5.95 15.77 39.60
C ARG A 523 6.83 15.69 38.36
N ILE A 524 6.98 16.82 37.63
CA ILE A 524 7.84 16.89 36.43
C ILE A 524 9.28 16.55 36.83
N LYS A 525 9.83 17.16 37.90
CA LYS A 525 11.19 16.86 38.37
C LYS A 525 11.37 15.38 38.74
N ARG A 526 10.40 14.78 39.44
CA ARG A 526 10.48 13.37 39.83
C ARG A 526 10.43 12.43 38.65
N ILE A 527 9.56 12.69 37.67
CA ILE A 527 9.47 11.93 36.43
C ILE A 527 10.74 12.12 35.59
N ALA A 528 11.26 13.35 35.49
CA ALA A 528 12.51 13.64 34.79
C ALA A 528 13.68 12.86 35.36
N LEU A 529 13.79 12.79 36.70
CA LEU A 529 14.82 12.00 37.35
C LEU A 529 14.70 10.50 37.04
N ASP A 530 13.51 9.93 37.19
CA ASP A 530 13.24 8.52 36.89
C ASP A 530 13.56 8.18 35.41
N ILE A 531 13.19 9.05 34.48
CA ILE A 531 13.52 8.90 33.06
C ILE A 531 15.04 8.95 32.85
N SER A 532 15.73 9.91 33.50
CA SER A 532 17.18 10.09 33.37
C SER A 532 17.92 8.83 33.85
N GLU A 533 17.61 8.37 35.06
CA GLU A 533 18.18 7.14 35.64
C GLU A 533 17.94 5.94 34.73
N HIS A 534 16.70 5.70 34.34
CA HIS A 534 16.33 4.57 33.47
C HIS A 534 17.05 4.60 32.11
N PHE A 535 17.17 5.79 31.49
CA PHE A 535 17.86 5.91 30.22
C PHE A 535 19.38 5.69 30.37
N ILE A 536 19.98 6.22 31.42
CA ILE A 536 21.41 6.07 31.68
C ILE A 536 21.75 4.60 31.94
N GLU A 537 20.98 3.91 32.79
CA GLU A 537 21.24 2.52 33.15
C GLU A 537 20.99 1.54 31.99
N GLY A 538 19.95 1.79 31.19
CA GLY A 538 19.49 0.81 30.19
C GLY A 538 19.90 1.11 28.75
N TYR A 539 20.10 2.39 28.37
CA TYR A 539 20.13 2.77 26.95
C TYR A 539 21.27 3.72 26.53
N LYS A 540 21.89 4.47 27.43
CA LYS A 540 22.83 5.56 27.10
C LYS A 540 23.97 5.15 26.14
N GLU A 541 24.50 3.94 26.26
CA GLU A 541 25.65 3.47 25.45
C GLU A 541 25.25 2.51 24.32
N THR A 542 23.95 2.25 24.16
CA THR A 542 23.45 1.27 23.17
C THR A 542 23.22 1.86 21.78
N GLY A 543 23.33 3.20 21.63
CA GLY A 543 23.00 3.92 20.39
C GLY A 543 21.51 4.20 20.21
N PHE A 544 20.65 3.75 21.13
CA PHE A 544 19.21 4.08 21.10
C PHE A 544 18.97 5.53 21.52
N LYS A 545 17.86 6.09 21.00
CA LYS A 545 17.34 7.42 21.35
C LYS A 545 16.01 7.27 22.06
N ALA A 546 15.72 8.19 22.98
CA ALA A 546 14.42 8.28 23.65
C ALA A 546 13.62 9.48 23.11
N MET A 547 12.30 9.37 23.21
CA MET A 547 11.38 10.47 22.91
C MET A 547 10.35 10.58 24.03
N LEU A 548 10.31 11.76 24.69
CA LEU A 548 9.32 12.08 25.70
C LEU A 548 8.19 12.89 25.07
N ALA A 549 6.96 12.36 25.17
CA ALA A 549 5.75 13.09 24.77
C ALA A 549 5.04 13.64 26.01
N THR A 550 4.72 14.92 26.00
CA THR A 550 4.08 15.64 27.10
C THR A 550 2.66 16.08 26.75
N ASN A 551 1.85 16.37 27.77
CA ASN A 551 0.48 16.85 27.58
C ASN A 551 0.42 18.30 27.06
N TYR A 552 1.41 19.12 27.40
CA TYR A 552 1.48 20.54 27.04
C TYR A 552 2.87 20.92 26.53
N LYS A 553 2.95 21.90 25.65
CA LYS A 553 4.22 22.44 25.13
C LYS A 553 5.10 22.97 26.26
N ARG A 554 4.51 23.69 27.22
CA ARG A 554 5.21 24.21 28.42
C ARG A 554 5.85 23.09 29.27
N ASP A 555 5.20 21.91 29.35
CA ASP A 555 5.75 20.80 30.13
C ASP A 555 6.98 20.21 29.41
N ALA A 556 7.02 20.20 28.08
CA ALA A 556 8.19 19.80 27.32
C ALA A 556 9.43 20.70 27.64
N ILE A 557 9.19 22.01 27.76
CA ILE A 557 10.26 22.98 28.12
C ILE A 557 10.74 22.72 29.56
N ARG A 558 9.82 22.53 30.50
CA ARG A 558 10.18 22.23 31.91
C ARG A 558 10.94 20.90 32.05
N TYR A 559 10.59 19.86 31.26
CA TYR A 559 11.38 18.64 31.23
C TYR A 559 12.79 18.87 30.69
N LEU A 560 12.95 19.70 29.64
CA LEU A 560 14.26 20.06 29.13
C LEU A 560 15.10 20.77 30.21
N GLU A 561 14.53 21.78 30.90
CA GLU A 561 15.20 22.50 32.00
C GLU A 561 15.64 21.52 33.11
N CYS A 562 14.83 20.52 33.46
CA CYS A 562 15.21 19.51 34.43
C CYS A 562 16.39 18.65 33.94
N PHE A 563 16.39 18.18 32.70
CA PHE A 563 17.48 17.38 32.14
C PHE A 563 18.77 18.19 31.99
N GLU A 564 18.67 19.46 31.65
CA GLU A 564 19.84 20.39 31.63
C GLU A 564 20.42 20.63 33.03
N GLN A 565 19.54 20.75 34.05
CA GLN A 565 20.00 20.88 35.45
C GLN A 565 20.68 19.59 35.94
N PHE A 566 20.25 18.43 35.52
CA PHE A 566 20.90 17.14 35.87
C PHE A 566 22.23 16.98 35.14
N GLY A 567 22.33 17.50 33.90
CA GLY A 567 23.58 17.49 33.13
C GLY A 567 23.99 16.14 32.56
N ASP A 568 23.15 15.12 32.71
CA ASP A 568 23.47 13.73 32.38
C ASP A 568 23.06 13.31 30.96
N LEU A 569 22.14 14.05 30.32
CA LEU A 569 21.55 13.74 29.03
C LEU A 569 21.63 14.92 28.06
N ASN A 570 21.91 14.63 26.79
CA ASN A 570 21.75 15.58 25.69
C ASN A 570 20.31 15.54 25.19
N CYS A 571 19.55 16.59 25.43
CA CYS A 571 18.14 16.71 25.10
C CYS A 571 17.88 17.90 24.18
N ALA A 572 16.81 17.81 23.39
CA ALA A 572 16.28 18.93 22.63
C ALA A 572 14.75 18.86 22.62
N VAL A 573 14.09 20.02 22.59
CA VAL A 573 12.64 20.14 22.52
C VAL A 573 12.21 20.35 21.07
N VAL A 574 11.14 19.64 20.66
CA VAL A 574 10.46 19.84 19.38
C VAL A 574 9.00 20.20 19.69
N ILE A 575 8.64 21.43 19.42
CA ILE A 575 7.27 21.94 19.59
C ILE A 575 6.78 22.59 18.30
N SER A 576 5.46 22.53 18.03
CA SER A 576 4.87 23.24 16.90
C SER A 576 4.88 24.75 17.15
N PRO A 577 5.05 25.59 16.09
CA PRO A 577 4.86 27.03 16.24
C PRO A 577 3.42 27.34 16.70
N PRO A 578 3.19 28.52 17.32
CA PRO A 578 1.85 28.97 17.68
C PRO A 578 0.92 28.98 16.47
N ASP A 579 -0.35 28.59 16.66
CA ASP A 579 -1.34 28.67 15.60
C ASP A 579 -1.83 30.13 15.45
N MET A 580 -1.28 30.84 14.46
CA MET A 580 -1.56 32.26 14.19
C MET A 580 -2.89 32.50 13.46
N ARG A 581 -3.78 31.53 13.33
CA ARG A 581 -5.08 31.68 12.66
C ARG A 581 -6.08 32.36 13.58
N GLU A 582 -6.68 33.49 13.13
CA GLU A 582 -7.78 34.14 13.83
C GLU A 582 -8.93 33.16 14.12
N GLY A 583 -9.37 33.10 15.39
CA GLY A 583 -10.52 32.31 15.83
C GLY A 583 -10.21 30.86 16.24
N VAL A 584 -8.96 30.46 16.34
CA VAL A 584 -8.57 29.24 17.03
C VAL A 584 -8.17 29.64 18.45
N ASP A 585 -9.11 29.55 19.40
CA ASP A 585 -8.76 29.56 20.82
C ASP A 585 -7.97 28.29 21.10
N ASP A 586 -6.66 28.40 21.15
CA ASP A 586 -5.76 27.36 21.65
C ASP A 586 -5.92 27.30 23.18
N VAL A 587 -7.08 26.80 23.62
CA VAL A 587 -7.49 26.76 25.03
C VAL A 587 -6.56 25.91 25.91
N ASP A 588 -5.68 25.14 25.29
CA ASP A 588 -4.72 24.25 25.96
C ASP A 588 -3.26 24.78 26.01
N GLU A 589 -2.96 25.85 25.30
CA GLU A 589 -1.67 26.53 25.39
C GLU A 589 -1.88 27.76 26.27
N GLY A 590 -1.49 27.73 27.54
CA GLY A 590 -1.50 28.92 28.38
C GLY A 590 -0.90 30.09 27.61
N ALA A 591 -1.75 30.98 27.07
CA ALA A 591 -1.48 31.84 25.94
C ALA A 591 -0.51 33.02 26.25
N ASP A 592 -0.04 33.19 27.47
CA ASP A 592 0.52 34.48 27.85
C ASP A 592 2.04 34.56 27.98
N ASP A 593 2.81 33.45 27.88
CA ASP A 593 4.24 33.54 28.21
C ASP A 593 5.25 32.81 27.29
N LEU A 594 4.90 32.42 26.08
CA LEU A 594 5.87 31.78 25.19
C LEU A 594 6.13 32.59 23.91
N VAL A 595 6.79 33.76 24.08
CA VAL A 595 7.59 34.38 23.03
C VAL A 595 9.04 33.92 23.24
N VAL A 596 9.47 32.96 22.42
CA VAL A 596 10.89 32.65 22.22
C VAL A 596 11.22 32.87 20.77
#